data_7b3ffcc26acb07546dc0abba52d58dc0
#
_entry.id   7b3ffcc26acb07546dc0abba52d58dc0
#
_cell.length_a   1.000
_cell.length_b   1.000
_cell.length_c   1.000
_cell.angle_alpha   90.00
_cell.angle_beta   90.00
_cell.angle_gamma   90.00
#
_symmetry.space_group_name_H-M   'P 1'
#
loop_
_entity.id
_entity.type
_entity.pdbx_description
1 polymer ?
#
loop_
_entity_poly.entity_id
_entity_poly.type
_entity_poly.pdbx_seq_one_letter_code
_entity_poly.pdbx_strand_id
1 'polypeptide(L)'
;MLKNIKSSYFSEIIFSYMDEGTKLKLIKYNKSLQKNLNINIINYKHFKGSYIIYEQNKIGKEYNGYNDLLIFEGEYLNGQRNGKGKEYYGSNVELIFEGEYLNGKRNGKGKKYWHNTLLFEGEFKNGKRNGKGKEYDYYEGKLLFDGEYLNDKELIGIRYNANGEILENLNHIKGIGKEYNIYNNVEYEGEYLNGQRNGKGKEYNLEGKLIFEGEYLNDRKWTGKGYDPLNNIVYELKDGKGIIKEYNINSGQLAFEGEYLNGNKNGEGKEYNYGYLIYEGEYLNGKRNGKGKEYFNGQLIFEGEYLYDFRISGKFYLNKKLEYEGDFLFNRKWNGKGYDKKRKIIYELKKGNGKVKEYNWNDTLLFEGEYLNGKRNGKGKEYDYAGKLVFEGEYKNGKKTE
;
A
#
# COMPACT_ATOMS: atom_id res chain seq x y z
N MET A 1 24.38 -21.19 -8.15
CA MET A 1 23.43 -21.61 -9.20
C MET A 1 22.97 -20.44 -10.09
N LEU A 2 22.61 -19.26 -9.57
CA LEU A 2 22.13 -18.11 -10.37
C LEU A 2 23.17 -17.43 -11.29
N LYS A 3 24.48 -17.65 -11.08
CA LYS A 3 25.56 -17.03 -11.90
C LYS A 3 25.61 -17.50 -13.36
N ASN A 4 24.95 -18.60 -13.69
CA ASN A 4 25.04 -19.24 -15.03
C ASN A 4 23.81 -19.02 -15.92
N ILE A 5 22.81 -18.26 -15.44
CA ILE A 5 21.62 -17.96 -16.26
C ILE A 5 21.98 -16.80 -17.19
N LYS A 6 22.26 -17.12 -18.46
CA LYS A 6 22.63 -16.13 -19.51
C LYS A 6 21.42 -15.55 -20.24
N SER A 7 20.28 -16.24 -20.25
CA SER A 7 19.07 -15.81 -20.93
C SER A 7 18.23 -14.89 -20.07
N SER A 8 17.89 -13.68 -20.55
CA SER A 8 16.97 -12.77 -19.91
C SER A 8 15.58 -13.40 -19.73
N TYR A 9 15.10 -14.10 -20.76
CA TYR A 9 13.81 -14.80 -20.74
C TYR A 9 13.70 -15.82 -19.60
N PHE A 10 14.73 -16.67 -19.38
CA PHE A 10 14.72 -17.60 -18.26
C PHE A 10 14.80 -16.90 -16.91
N SER A 11 15.55 -15.80 -16.83
CA SER A 11 15.61 -14.98 -15.62
C SER A 11 14.24 -14.40 -15.30
N GLU A 12 13.55 -13.83 -16.27
CA GLU A 12 12.21 -13.25 -16.13
C GLU A 12 11.20 -14.29 -15.62
N ILE A 13 11.17 -15.49 -16.22
CA ILE A 13 10.28 -16.58 -15.79
C ILE A 13 10.56 -17.00 -14.35
N ILE A 14 11.82 -17.29 -14.00
CA ILE A 14 12.16 -17.73 -12.64
C ILE A 14 11.80 -16.67 -11.61
N PHE A 15 12.10 -15.41 -11.88
CA PHE A 15 11.84 -14.30 -10.95
C PHE A 15 10.39 -13.83 -10.95
N SER A 16 9.56 -14.19 -11.95
CA SER A 16 8.12 -13.89 -11.95
C SER A 16 7.34 -14.68 -10.88
N TYR A 17 7.87 -15.83 -10.44
CA TYR A 17 7.29 -16.64 -9.37
C TYR A 17 7.67 -16.20 -7.95
N MET A 18 8.54 -15.18 -7.82
CA MET A 18 9.01 -14.69 -6.52
C MET A 18 8.30 -13.39 -6.15
N ASP A 19 8.08 -13.20 -4.84
CA ASP A 19 7.70 -11.86 -4.35
C ASP A 19 8.84 -10.86 -4.61
N GLU A 20 8.46 -9.61 -4.83
CA GLU A 20 9.41 -8.60 -5.29
C GLU A 20 10.50 -8.28 -4.26
N GLY A 21 10.20 -8.35 -2.96
CA GLY A 21 11.18 -8.16 -1.90
C GLY A 21 12.27 -9.24 -1.93
N THR A 22 11.90 -10.49 -2.13
CA THR A 22 12.83 -11.63 -2.28
C THR A 22 13.62 -11.48 -3.56
N LYS A 23 12.98 -11.16 -4.68
CA LYS A 23 13.63 -10.90 -5.98
C LYS A 23 14.71 -9.81 -5.85
N LEU A 24 14.37 -8.64 -5.31
CA LEU A 24 15.29 -7.52 -5.13
C LEU A 24 16.46 -7.88 -4.20
N LYS A 25 16.23 -8.64 -3.12
CA LYS A 25 17.29 -9.14 -2.22
C LYS A 25 18.27 -10.06 -2.93
N LEU A 26 17.78 -11.02 -3.71
CA LEU A 26 18.60 -12.00 -4.42
C LEU A 26 19.49 -11.39 -5.49
N ILE A 27 19.00 -10.35 -6.19
CA ILE A 27 19.73 -9.72 -7.29
C ILE A 27 20.56 -8.50 -6.86
N LYS A 28 20.44 -8.03 -5.61
CA LYS A 28 21.06 -6.80 -5.09
C LYS A 28 22.56 -6.68 -5.40
N TYR A 29 23.29 -7.78 -5.34
CA TYR A 29 24.73 -7.82 -5.57
C TYR A 29 25.15 -8.47 -6.89
N ASN A 30 24.19 -8.74 -7.79
CA ASN A 30 24.43 -9.37 -9.09
C ASN A 30 24.13 -8.40 -10.24
N LYS A 31 25.15 -7.67 -10.70
CA LYS A 31 25.02 -6.68 -11.79
C LYS A 31 24.49 -7.27 -13.09
N SER A 32 24.81 -8.53 -13.42
CA SER A 32 24.32 -9.19 -14.64
C SER A 32 22.81 -9.43 -14.56
N LEU A 33 22.33 -9.97 -13.43
CA LEU A 33 20.88 -10.15 -13.21
C LEU A 33 20.13 -8.83 -13.13
N GLN A 34 20.71 -7.80 -12.50
CA GLN A 34 20.13 -6.45 -12.50
C GLN A 34 19.92 -5.93 -13.91
N LYS A 35 20.94 -6.09 -14.79
CA LYS A 35 20.84 -5.68 -16.20
C LYS A 35 19.81 -6.52 -16.96
N ASN A 36 19.81 -7.84 -16.82
CA ASN A 36 18.89 -8.73 -17.52
C ASN A 36 17.42 -8.51 -17.13
N LEU A 37 17.16 -8.14 -15.87
CA LEU A 37 15.83 -7.90 -15.33
C LEU A 37 15.46 -6.40 -15.30
N ASN A 38 16.28 -5.54 -15.90
CA ASN A 38 16.13 -4.08 -15.89
C ASN A 38 15.91 -3.49 -14.49
N ILE A 39 16.62 -4.03 -13.48
CA ILE A 39 16.54 -3.60 -12.09
C ILE A 39 17.67 -2.62 -11.79
N ASN A 40 17.33 -1.45 -11.26
CA ASN A 40 18.27 -0.38 -10.89
C ASN A 40 17.95 0.22 -9.51
N ILE A 41 18.65 1.25 -9.10
CA ILE A 41 18.45 1.89 -7.79
C ILE A 41 17.03 2.44 -7.59
N ILE A 42 16.35 2.81 -8.67
CA ILE A 42 14.97 3.32 -8.63
C ILE A 42 14.01 2.23 -8.15
N ASN A 43 14.19 0.98 -8.60
CA ASN A 43 13.36 -0.15 -8.15
C ASN A 43 13.42 -0.30 -6.63
N TYR A 44 14.63 -0.21 -6.04
CA TYR A 44 14.78 -0.31 -4.59
C TYR A 44 14.18 0.88 -3.85
N LYS A 45 14.33 2.10 -4.37
CA LYS A 45 13.75 3.31 -3.78
C LYS A 45 12.23 3.28 -3.78
N HIS A 46 11.61 2.95 -4.92
CA HIS A 46 10.16 2.85 -5.03
C HIS A 46 9.60 1.69 -4.20
N PHE A 47 10.26 0.54 -4.20
CA PHE A 47 9.85 -0.59 -3.39
C PHE A 47 9.82 -0.25 -1.89
N LYS A 48 10.78 0.54 -1.41
CA LYS A 48 10.81 0.98 -0.01
C LYS A 48 9.73 2.03 0.30
N GLY A 49 9.46 2.97 -0.60
CA GLY A 49 8.45 4.02 -0.45
C GLY A 49 8.71 5.05 0.65
N SER A 50 9.90 5.05 1.27
CA SER A 50 10.25 5.92 2.39
C SER A 50 11.73 6.30 2.38
N TYR A 51 12.10 7.33 3.19
CA TYR A 51 13.48 7.72 3.43
C TYR A 51 13.73 7.99 4.92
N ILE A 52 15.00 7.85 5.36
CA ILE A 52 15.41 7.99 6.76
C ILE A 52 16.36 9.16 6.92
N ILE A 53 16.11 9.98 7.95
CA ILE A 53 17.04 10.97 8.47
C ILE A 53 17.58 10.43 9.79
N TYR A 54 18.89 10.20 9.84
CA TYR A 54 19.54 9.71 11.05
C TYR A 54 19.87 10.87 11.99
N GLU A 55 19.59 10.67 13.27
CA GLU A 55 20.03 11.47 14.39
C GLU A 55 21.25 10.81 15.05
N GLN A 56 21.73 11.36 16.18
CA GLN A 56 22.84 10.77 16.92
C GLN A 56 22.47 9.39 17.53
N ASN A 57 23.45 8.52 17.74
CA ASN A 57 23.30 7.26 18.47
C ASN A 57 22.37 6.21 17.85
N LYS A 58 22.39 6.00 16.52
CA LYS A 58 21.57 5.02 15.79
C LYS A 58 20.06 5.28 15.81
N ILE A 59 19.63 6.43 16.32
CA ILE A 59 18.24 6.86 16.26
C ILE A 59 17.98 7.50 14.91
N GLY A 60 16.84 7.25 14.30
CA GLY A 60 16.46 7.83 13.03
C GLY A 60 14.97 8.09 12.95
N LYS A 61 14.61 9.04 12.10
CA LYS A 61 13.24 9.36 11.72
C LYS A 61 13.01 8.96 10.28
N GLU A 62 12.01 8.14 10.04
CA GLU A 62 11.62 7.67 8.71
C GLU A 62 10.38 8.41 8.24
N TYR A 63 10.45 8.93 7.02
CA TYR A 63 9.40 9.74 6.42
C TYR A 63 8.84 9.03 5.19
N ASN A 64 7.54 9.15 4.98
CA ASN A 64 6.87 8.69 3.78
C ASN A 64 7.43 9.44 2.55
N GLY A 65 7.87 8.71 1.54
CA GLY A 65 8.48 9.27 0.33
C GLY A 65 7.54 10.14 -0.53
N TYR A 66 6.21 9.99 -0.36
CA TYR A 66 5.21 10.72 -1.13
C TYR A 66 4.84 12.07 -0.52
N ASN A 67 4.59 12.12 0.80
CA ASN A 67 4.04 13.31 1.47
C ASN A 67 4.91 13.87 2.59
N ASP A 68 6.09 13.28 2.84
CA ASP A 68 7.06 13.66 3.89
C ASP A 68 6.51 13.60 5.33
N LEU A 69 5.43 12.86 5.56
CA LEU A 69 4.94 12.65 6.91
C LEU A 69 5.85 11.67 7.64
N LEU A 70 6.07 11.93 8.93
CA LEU A 70 6.77 11.01 9.81
C LEU A 70 5.96 9.72 9.92
N ILE A 71 6.60 8.58 9.64
CA ILE A 71 5.99 7.25 9.74
C ILE A 71 6.65 6.37 10.77
N PHE A 72 7.88 6.71 11.21
CA PHE A 72 8.57 5.98 12.25
C PHE A 72 9.69 6.84 12.86
N GLU A 73 9.87 6.69 14.18
CA GLU A 73 11.06 7.14 14.88
C GLU A 73 11.54 6.04 15.83
N GLY A 74 12.85 5.84 15.93
CA GLY A 74 13.41 4.81 16.80
C GLY A 74 14.80 4.36 16.39
N GLU A 75 15.19 3.23 16.94
CA GLU A 75 16.52 2.65 16.75
C GLU A 75 16.64 1.95 15.39
N TYR A 76 17.82 2.09 14.78
CA TYR A 76 18.18 1.48 13.51
C TYR A 76 19.52 0.72 13.60
N LEU A 77 19.57 -0.41 12.91
CA LEU A 77 20.80 -1.16 12.67
C LEU A 77 20.88 -1.52 11.17
N ASN A 78 21.99 -1.15 10.52
CA ASN A 78 22.22 -1.41 9.10
C ASN A 78 21.07 -0.95 8.18
N GLY A 79 20.46 0.22 8.48
CA GLY A 79 19.36 0.81 7.70
C GLY A 79 18.00 0.13 7.91
N GLN A 80 17.88 -0.72 8.93
CA GLN A 80 16.63 -1.37 9.30
C GLN A 80 16.23 -0.96 10.72
N ARG A 81 14.92 -0.80 10.98
CA ARG A 81 14.37 -0.60 12.31
C ARG A 81 14.82 -1.75 13.21
N ASN A 82 15.45 -1.45 14.35
CA ASN A 82 15.99 -2.49 15.24
C ASN A 82 16.16 -1.93 16.64
N GLY A 83 15.56 -2.56 17.65
CA GLY A 83 15.43 -2.03 18.99
C GLY A 83 14.07 -1.39 19.23
N LYS A 84 13.97 -0.36 20.03
CA LYS A 84 12.70 0.32 20.36
C LYS A 84 12.33 1.37 19.29
N GLY A 85 11.04 1.49 19.02
CA GLY A 85 10.55 2.50 18.10
C GLY A 85 9.04 2.73 18.13
N LYS A 86 8.63 3.79 17.44
CA LYS A 86 7.25 4.25 17.33
C LYS A 86 6.86 4.44 15.88
N GLU A 87 5.69 3.97 15.50
CA GLU A 87 5.11 4.19 14.17
C GLU A 87 3.97 5.20 14.24
N TYR A 88 3.86 6.00 13.17
CA TYR A 88 2.89 7.07 13.06
C TYR A 88 2.08 6.97 11.77
N TYR A 89 0.86 7.51 11.78
CA TYR A 89 -0.05 7.55 10.64
C TYR A 89 -0.75 8.90 10.51
N GLY A 90 -1.10 9.24 9.28
CA GLY A 90 -1.91 10.41 8.94
C GLY A 90 -1.17 11.75 9.02
N SER A 91 -1.87 12.82 8.63
CA SER A 91 -1.35 14.18 8.65
C SER A 91 -1.07 14.72 10.05
N ASN A 92 -1.80 14.23 11.05
CA ASN A 92 -1.65 14.62 12.46
C ASN A 92 -0.53 13.85 13.17
N VAL A 93 0.18 12.94 12.48
CA VAL A 93 1.27 12.13 13.03
C VAL A 93 0.82 11.36 14.28
N GLU A 94 -0.33 10.68 14.17
CA GLU A 94 -0.90 9.90 15.26
C GLU A 94 -0.09 8.64 15.52
N LEU A 95 0.18 8.34 16.80
CA LEU A 95 0.85 7.11 17.20
C LEU A 95 -0.06 5.91 16.91
N ILE A 96 0.44 4.96 16.11
CA ILE A 96 -0.28 3.72 15.80
C ILE A 96 0.39 2.47 16.37
N PHE A 97 1.67 2.57 16.73
CA PHE A 97 2.40 1.46 17.33
C PHE A 97 3.62 1.97 18.11
N GLU A 98 3.89 1.37 19.25
CA GLU A 98 5.16 1.47 19.97
C GLU A 98 5.60 0.09 20.42
N GLY A 99 6.90 -0.21 20.31
CA GLY A 99 7.41 -1.52 20.71
C GLY A 99 8.79 -1.84 20.17
N GLU A 100 9.10 -3.13 20.15
CA GLU A 100 10.39 -3.67 19.76
C GLU A 100 10.42 -4.08 18.29
N TYR A 101 11.59 -3.91 17.67
CA TYR A 101 11.84 -4.21 16.26
C TYR A 101 13.10 -5.05 16.09
N LEU A 102 13.06 -5.97 15.12
CA LEU A 102 14.20 -6.74 14.69
C LEU A 102 14.18 -6.81 13.16
N ASN A 103 15.31 -6.40 12.53
CA ASN A 103 15.50 -6.46 11.08
C ASN A 103 14.33 -5.82 10.28
N GLY A 104 13.88 -4.63 10.72
CA GLY A 104 12.84 -3.84 10.07
C GLY A 104 11.40 -4.25 10.38
N LYS A 105 11.18 -5.25 11.24
CA LYS A 105 9.84 -5.76 11.57
C LYS A 105 9.59 -5.66 13.07
N ARG A 106 8.32 -5.42 13.47
CA ARG A 106 7.88 -5.54 14.86
C ARG A 106 8.24 -6.92 15.38
N ASN A 107 8.96 -7.00 16.52
CA ASN A 107 9.44 -8.27 17.08
C ASN A 107 9.74 -8.10 18.56
N GLY A 108 9.09 -8.85 19.44
CA GLY A 108 9.11 -8.67 20.87
C GLY A 108 7.82 -8.04 21.37
N LYS A 109 7.84 -7.30 22.46
CA LYS A 109 6.64 -6.67 23.04
C LYS A 109 6.29 -5.38 22.33
N GLY A 110 4.97 -5.12 22.18
CA GLY A 110 4.47 -3.88 21.60
C GLY A 110 3.02 -3.60 21.87
N LYS A 111 2.64 -2.35 21.59
CA LYS A 111 1.27 -1.84 21.74
C LYS A 111 0.84 -1.19 20.44
N LYS A 112 -0.40 -1.48 20.03
CA LYS A 112 -1.03 -0.93 18.82
C LYS A 112 -2.16 0.01 19.24
N TYR A 113 -2.22 1.16 18.58
CA TYR A 113 -3.20 2.21 18.84
C TYR A 113 -3.97 2.59 17.59
N TRP A 114 -5.14 3.21 17.80
CA TRP A 114 -5.90 3.93 16.79
C TRP A 114 -6.58 5.12 17.45
N HIS A 115 -6.35 6.33 16.95
CA HIS A 115 -6.81 7.59 17.55
C HIS A 115 -6.58 7.66 19.06
N ASN A 116 -5.37 7.30 19.51
CA ASN A 116 -4.94 7.23 20.92
C ASN A 116 -5.61 6.14 21.77
N THR A 117 -6.53 5.36 21.24
CA THR A 117 -7.13 4.20 21.93
C THR A 117 -6.21 2.98 21.77
N LEU A 118 -5.88 2.31 22.87
CA LEU A 118 -5.14 1.05 22.85
C LEU A 118 -6.03 -0.04 22.25
N LEU A 119 -5.59 -0.64 21.15
CA LEU A 119 -6.31 -1.75 20.49
C LEU A 119 -5.69 -3.11 20.78
N PHE A 120 -4.38 -3.16 21.03
CA PHE A 120 -3.68 -4.41 21.26
C PHE A 120 -2.41 -4.15 22.07
N GLU A 121 -2.14 -5.04 23.03
CA GLU A 121 -0.84 -5.17 23.66
C GLU A 121 -0.42 -6.63 23.73
N GLY A 122 0.84 -6.93 23.40
CA GLY A 122 1.30 -8.30 23.38
C GLY A 122 2.60 -8.51 22.62
N GLU A 123 2.80 -9.76 22.21
CA GLU A 123 4.00 -10.22 21.57
C GLU A 123 3.88 -10.19 20.05
N PHE A 124 4.97 -9.81 19.39
CA PHE A 124 5.12 -9.75 17.93
C PHE A 124 6.30 -10.59 17.47
N LYS A 125 6.17 -11.24 16.31
CA LYS A 125 7.25 -11.94 15.63
C LYS A 125 7.16 -11.67 14.13
N ASN A 126 8.25 -11.17 13.55
CA ASN A 126 8.33 -10.87 12.12
C ASN A 126 7.22 -9.92 11.60
N GLY A 127 6.77 -8.97 12.43
CA GLY A 127 5.77 -7.96 12.09
C GLY A 127 4.34 -8.34 12.41
N LYS A 128 4.09 -9.57 12.85
CA LYS A 128 2.75 -10.11 13.14
C LYS A 128 2.58 -10.36 14.64
N ARG A 129 1.35 -10.24 15.16
CA ARG A 129 0.99 -10.70 16.52
C ARG A 129 1.31 -12.19 16.61
N ASN A 130 2.11 -12.58 17.60
CA ASN A 130 2.56 -13.96 17.72
C ASN A 130 3.05 -14.20 19.14
N GLY A 131 2.36 -15.06 19.90
CA GLY A 131 2.51 -15.25 21.33
C GLY A 131 1.36 -14.63 22.10
N LYS A 132 1.56 -14.31 23.36
CA LYS A 132 0.50 -13.80 24.26
C LYS A 132 0.12 -12.36 23.93
N GLY A 133 -1.17 -12.06 24.00
CA GLY A 133 -1.68 -10.71 23.76
C GLY A 133 -3.12 -10.50 24.17
N LYS A 134 -3.46 -9.22 24.33
CA LYS A 134 -4.80 -8.74 24.66
C LYS A 134 -5.26 -7.78 23.60
N GLU A 135 -6.50 -7.94 23.13
CA GLU A 135 -7.16 -7.07 22.18
C GLU A 135 -8.31 -6.32 22.83
N TYR A 136 -8.45 -5.05 22.49
CA TYR A 136 -9.43 -4.15 23.07
C TYR A 136 -10.30 -3.52 21.99
N ASP A 137 -11.56 -3.23 22.33
CA ASP A 137 -12.44 -2.51 21.44
C ASP A 137 -12.03 -1.04 21.28
N TYR A 138 -12.37 -0.48 20.13
CA TYR A 138 -12.01 0.89 19.79
C TYR A 138 -12.81 1.95 20.56
N TYR A 139 -14.08 1.69 20.88
CA TYR A 139 -14.98 2.71 21.38
C TYR A 139 -14.89 2.89 22.91
N GLU A 140 -14.83 1.78 23.64
CA GLU A 140 -14.89 1.79 25.09
C GLU A 140 -13.60 1.26 25.76
N GLY A 141 -12.64 0.77 24.94
CA GLY A 141 -11.38 0.18 25.45
C GLY A 141 -11.60 -1.11 26.24
N LYS A 142 -12.73 -1.79 26.06
CA LYS A 142 -13.04 -3.05 26.73
C LYS A 142 -12.23 -4.20 26.14
N LEU A 143 -11.90 -5.18 26.96
CA LEU A 143 -11.19 -6.38 26.54
C LEU A 143 -12.10 -7.21 25.64
N LEU A 144 -11.63 -7.49 24.41
CA LEU A 144 -12.29 -8.35 23.43
C LEU A 144 -11.70 -9.75 23.39
N PHE A 145 -10.38 -9.87 23.58
CA PHE A 145 -9.69 -11.15 23.55
C PHE A 145 -8.47 -11.14 24.48
N ASP A 146 -8.26 -12.25 25.21
CA ASP A 146 -7.07 -12.53 26.01
C ASP A 146 -6.58 -13.95 25.69
N GLY A 147 -5.40 -14.04 25.06
CA GLY A 147 -4.94 -15.35 24.61
C GLY A 147 -3.63 -15.33 23.84
N GLU A 148 -3.47 -16.35 23.01
CA GLU A 148 -2.31 -16.53 22.16
C GLU A 148 -2.65 -16.28 20.69
N TYR A 149 -1.73 -15.66 19.99
CA TYR A 149 -1.80 -15.33 18.58
C TYR A 149 -0.77 -16.13 17.79
N LEU A 150 -1.13 -16.51 16.56
CA LEU A 150 -0.20 -17.04 15.58
C LEU A 150 -0.37 -16.28 14.25
N ASN A 151 0.66 -15.52 13.85
CA ASN A 151 0.68 -14.77 12.59
C ASN A 151 -0.53 -13.84 12.38
N ASP A 152 -0.89 -13.05 13.41
CA ASP A 152 -2.03 -12.12 13.52
C ASP A 152 -3.39 -12.77 13.78
N LYS A 153 -3.50 -14.09 13.74
CA LYS A 153 -4.74 -14.80 14.04
C LYS A 153 -4.77 -15.21 15.50
N GLU A 154 -5.92 -15.08 16.11
CA GLU A 154 -6.19 -15.65 17.42
C GLU A 154 -6.13 -17.17 17.31
N LEU A 155 -5.35 -17.78 18.19
CA LEU A 155 -5.10 -19.23 18.14
C LEU A 155 -5.81 -19.96 19.27
N ILE A 156 -5.59 -19.55 20.49
CA ILE A 156 -6.20 -20.09 21.71
C ILE A 156 -6.42 -18.95 22.68
N GLY A 157 -7.59 -18.86 23.31
CA GLY A 157 -7.87 -17.85 24.31
C GLY A 157 -9.34 -17.70 24.62
N ILE A 158 -9.67 -16.60 25.31
CA ILE A 158 -11.02 -16.25 25.69
C ILE A 158 -11.42 -14.99 24.93
N ARG A 159 -12.52 -15.07 24.20
CA ARG A 159 -13.15 -13.93 23.55
C ARG A 159 -14.31 -13.45 24.39
N TYR A 160 -14.46 -12.11 24.49
CA TYR A 160 -15.49 -11.43 25.25
C TYR A 160 -16.42 -10.65 24.32
N ASN A 161 -17.67 -10.51 24.73
CA ASN A 161 -18.61 -9.60 24.07
C ASN A 161 -18.46 -8.16 24.61
N ALA A 162 -19.22 -7.22 24.04
CA ALA A 162 -19.21 -5.82 24.45
C ALA A 162 -19.59 -5.58 25.94
N ASN A 163 -20.29 -6.52 26.56
CA ASN A 163 -20.66 -6.46 27.99
C ASN A 163 -19.57 -7.02 28.92
N GLY A 164 -18.46 -7.58 28.35
CA GLY A 164 -17.38 -8.21 29.11
C GLY A 164 -17.69 -9.66 29.53
N GLU A 165 -18.75 -10.27 28.97
CA GLU A 165 -19.08 -11.67 29.20
C GLU A 165 -18.31 -12.56 28.22
N ILE A 166 -18.00 -13.79 28.68
CA ILE A 166 -17.33 -14.77 27.81
C ILE A 166 -18.24 -15.14 26.64
N LEU A 167 -17.80 -14.79 25.42
CA LEU A 167 -18.50 -15.16 24.20
C LEU A 167 -18.08 -16.55 23.72
N GLU A 168 -16.77 -16.85 23.78
CA GLU A 168 -16.21 -18.09 23.24
C GLU A 168 -14.87 -18.44 23.90
N ASN A 169 -14.65 -19.76 24.11
CA ASN A 169 -13.32 -20.32 24.37
C ASN A 169 -12.76 -20.82 23.03
N LEU A 170 -11.85 -20.04 22.46
CA LEU A 170 -11.38 -20.21 21.09
C LEU A 170 -10.21 -21.20 21.00
N ASN A 171 -10.23 -22.07 19.96
CA ASN A 171 -9.12 -22.95 19.59
C ASN A 171 -9.06 -23.14 18.06
N HIS A 172 -8.16 -22.40 17.38
CA HIS A 172 -7.98 -22.41 15.92
C HIS A 172 -6.67 -23.08 15.45
N ILE A 173 -6.09 -23.98 16.24
CA ILE A 173 -4.85 -24.69 15.82
C ILE A 173 -5.11 -25.49 14.54
N LYS A 174 -6.21 -26.24 14.51
CA LYS A 174 -6.67 -27.03 13.36
C LYS A 174 -8.15 -27.32 13.51
N GLY A 175 -8.91 -27.20 12.43
CA GLY A 175 -10.34 -27.54 12.41
C GLY A 175 -11.18 -26.46 11.76
N ILE A 176 -12.45 -26.42 12.10
CA ILE A 176 -13.41 -25.44 11.61
C ILE A 176 -13.51 -24.31 12.63
N GLY A 177 -13.49 -23.07 12.16
CA GLY A 177 -13.63 -21.88 12.98
C GLY A 177 -14.38 -20.76 12.28
N LYS A 178 -14.64 -19.67 13.01
CA LYS A 178 -15.31 -18.48 12.49
C LYS A 178 -14.47 -17.23 12.79
N GLU A 179 -14.57 -16.25 11.90
CA GLU A 179 -14.10 -14.89 12.14
C GLU A 179 -15.30 -13.95 12.15
N TYR A 180 -15.24 -12.91 12.99
CA TYR A 180 -16.32 -11.96 13.13
C TYR A 180 -15.83 -10.55 12.83
N ASN A 181 -16.68 -9.74 12.19
CA ASN A 181 -16.41 -8.33 11.95
C ASN A 181 -16.67 -7.47 13.23
N ILE A 182 -16.40 -6.17 13.14
CA ILE A 182 -16.58 -5.22 14.25
C ILE A 182 -18.03 -5.10 14.76
N TYR A 183 -19.02 -5.56 13.98
CA TYR A 183 -20.45 -5.61 14.35
C TYR A 183 -20.87 -6.98 14.85
N ASN A 184 -19.90 -7.87 15.10
CA ASN A 184 -20.13 -9.24 15.58
C ASN A 184 -20.90 -10.16 14.60
N ASN A 185 -20.94 -9.79 13.30
CA ASN A 185 -21.43 -10.66 12.23
C ASN A 185 -20.33 -11.59 11.75
N VAL A 186 -20.66 -12.82 11.35
CA VAL A 186 -19.70 -13.76 10.76
C VAL A 186 -19.15 -13.15 9.45
N GLU A 187 -17.84 -13.00 9.38
CA GLU A 187 -17.10 -12.57 8.20
C GLU A 187 -16.53 -13.75 7.42
N TYR A 188 -16.13 -14.80 8.14
CA TYR A 188 -15.64 -16.04 7.56
C TYR A 188 -16.04 -17.23 8.42
N GLU A 189 -16.36 -18.35 7.79
CA GLU A 189 -16.46 -19.66 8.44
C GLU A 189 -15.82 -20.72 7.54
N GLY A 190 -14.99 -21.59 8.11
CA GLY A 190 -14.31 -22.62 7.33
C GLY A 190 -13.15 -23.28 8.04
N GLU A 191 -12.36 -24.00 7.25
CA GLU A 191 -11.24 -24.77 7.73
C GLU A 191 -10.00 -23.88 7.98
N TYR A 192 -9.28 -24.22 9.06
CA TYR A 192 -8.04 -23.56 9.47
C TYR A 192 -6.89 -24.57 9.57
N LEU A 193 -5.70 -24.09 9.27
CA LEU A 193 -4.45 -24.77 9.55
C LEU A 193 -3.43 -23.74 10.06
N ASN A 194 -2.93 -23.94 11.28
CA ASN A 194 -1.99 -23.03 11.94
C ASN A 194 -2.47 -21.57 11.96
N GLY A 195 -3.74 -21.33 12.27
CA GLY A 195 -4.35 -20.00 12.34
C GLY A 195 -4.61 -19.32 10.99
N GLN A 196 -4.37 -20.00 9.87
CA GLN A 196 -4.67 -19.49 8.51
C GLN A 196 -5.89 -20.21 7.94
N ARG A 197 -6.72 -19.50 7.18
CA ARG A 197 -7.78 -20.09 6.36
C ARG A 197 -7.13 -21.07 5.39
N ASN A 198 -7.48 -22.36 5.46
CA ASN A 198 -6.84 -23.40 4.66
C ASN A 198 -7.78 -24.61 4.52
N GLY A 199 -8.23 -24.88 3.32
CA GLY A 199 -9.31 -25.82 3.02
C GLY A 199 -10.62 -25.11 2.70
N LYS A 200 -11.75 -25.75 2.90
CA LYS A 200 -13.07 -25.22 2.53
C LYS A 200 -13.51 -24.09 3.46
N GLY A 201 -14.13 -23.06 2.88
CA GLY A 201 -14.65 -21.94 3.65
C GLY A 201 -15.61 -21.05 2.87
N LYS A 202 -16.32 -20.22 3.64
CA LYS A 202 -17.27 -19.23 3.15
C LYS A 202 -16.91 -17.86 3.73
N GLU A 203 -16.99 -16.85 2.91
CA GLU A 203 -16.73 -15.45 3.29
C GLU A 203 -17.97 -14.60 3.04
N TYR A 204 -18.27 -13.70 3.97
CA TYR A 204 -19.47 -12.89 3.97
C TYR A 204 -19.11 -11.40 4.06
N ASN A 205 -19.99 -10.55 3.51
CA ASN A 205 -19.87 -9.11 3.67
C ASN A 205 -20.42 -8.63 5.04
N LEU A 206 -20.36 -7.33 5.30
CA LEU A 206 -20.85 -6.75 6.57
C LEU A 206 -22.35 -6.98 6.82
N GLU A 207 -23.14 -7.22 5.77
CA GLU A 207 -24.57 -7.51 5.84
C GLU A 207 -24.85 -9.02 6.01
N GLY A 208 -23.81 -9.86 6.11
CA GLY A 208 -23.93 -11.32 6.19
C GLY A 208 -24.25 -12.01 4.86
N LYS A 209 -24.13 -11.33 3.71
CA LYS A 209 -24.31 -11.94 2.39
C LYS A 209 -23.05 -12.66 1.96
N LEU A 210 -23.20 -13.84 1.37
CA LEU A 210 -22.09 -14.64 0.83
C LEU A 210 -21.39 -13.88 -0.30
N ILE A 211 -20.06 -13.74 -0.20
CA ILE A 211 -19.23 -13.12 -1.24
C ILE A 211 -18.24 -14.09 -1.89
N PHE A 212 -17.91 -15.19 -1.20
CA PHE A 212 -17.09 -16.25 -1.75
C PHE A 212 -17.35 -17.58 -1.04
N GLU A 213 -17.36 -18.67 -1.79
CA GLU A 213 -17.41 -20.04 -1.28
C GLU A 213 -16.41 -20.90 -2.06
N GLY A 214 -15.54 -21.60 -1.33
CA GLY A 214 -14.54 -22.44 -1.99
C GLY A 214 -13.41 -22.87 -1.08
N GLU A 215 -12.29 -23.20 -1.70
CA GLU A 215 -11.06 -23.59 -1.02
C GLU A 215 -10.14 -22.39 -0.81
N TYR A 216 -9.49 -22.37 0.32
CA TYR A 216 -8.48 -21.40 0.71
C TYR A 216 -7.11 -22.08 0.82
N LEU A 217 -6.06 -21.37 0.48
CA LEU A 217 -4.67 -21.77 0.67
C LEU A 217 -3.89 -20.63 1.33
N ASN A 218 -3.53 -20.82 2.61
CA ASN A 218 -2.77 -19.82 3.39
C ASN A 218 -3.41 -18.41 3.33
N ASP A 219 -4.69 -18.30 3.73
CA ASP A 219 -5.54 -17.10 3.72
C ASP A 219 -5.93 -16.57 2.33
N ARG A 220 -5.54 -17.23 1.22
CA ARG A 220 -5.88 -16.78 -0.13
C ARG A 220 -7.02 -17.61 -0.69
N LYS A 221 -7.97 -16.99 -1.37
CA LYS A 221 -8.97 -17.67 -2.20
C LYS A 221 -8.25 -18.46 -3.28
N TRP A 222 -8.49 -19.76 -3.35
CA TRP A 222 -7.72 -20.63 -4.23
C TRP A 222 -8.59 -21.25 -5.34
N THR A 223 -9.63 -21.99 -4.98
CA THR A 223 -10.58 -22.55 -5.94
C THR A 223 -11.99 -22.35 -5.41
N GLY A 224 -12.89 -21.76 -6.21
CA GLY A 224 -14.25 -21.51 -5.74
C GLY A 224 -14.98 -20.46 -6.56
N LYS A 225 -16.12 -20.02 -6.02
CA LYS A 225 -17.06 -19.11 -6.68
C LYS A 225 -17.19 -17.80 -5.90
N GLY A 226 -17.17 -16.70 -6.64
CA GLY A 226 -17.46 -15.38 -6.11
C GLY A 226 -18.84 -14.90 -6.48
N TYR A 227 -19.48 -14.16 -5.58
CA TYR A 227 -20.86 -13.72 -5.67
C TYR A 227 -20.97 -12.20 -5.63
N ASP A 228 -21.95 -11.66 -6.36
CA ASP A 228 -22.34 -10.26 -6.25
C ASP A 228 -23.32 -10.04 -5.07
N PRO A 229 -23.69 -8.78 -4.73
CA PRO A 229 -24.66 -8.50 -3.67
C PRO A 229 -26.06 -9.08 -3.90
N LEU A 230 -26.39 -9.50 -5.13
CA LEU A 230 -27.64 -10.16 -5.50
C LEU A 230 -27.55 -11.70 -5.48
N ASN A 231 -26.41 -12.23 -5.00
CA ASN A 231 -26.12 -13.67 -4.91
C ASN A 231 -25.99 -14.38 -6.28
N ASN A 232 -25.65 -13.65 -7.35
CA ASN A 232 -25.27 -14.23 -8.62
C ASN A 232 -23.80 -14.62 -8.62
N ILE A 233 -23.45 -15.75 -9.23
CA ILE A 233 -22.05 -16.12 -9.46
C ILE A 233 -21.47 -15.15 -10.50
N VAL A 234 -20.44 -14.41 -10.15
CA VAL A 234 -19.82 -13.39 -11.01
C VAL A 234 -18.40 -13.75 -11.44
N TYR A 235 -17.78 -14.71 -10.76
CA TYR A 235 -16.50 -15.29 -11.18
C TYR A 235 -16.28 -16.67 -10.59
N GLU A 236 -15.38 -17.42 -11.21
CA GLU A 236 -14.84 -18.67 -10.69
C GLU A 236 -13.31 -18.59 -10.67
N LEU A 237 -12.71 -19.09 -9.57
CA LEU A 237 -11.28 -19.29 -9.43
C LEU A 237 -10.95 -20.78 -9.53
N LYS A 238 -9.83 -21.08 -10.18
CA LYS A 238 -9.25 -22.41 -10.23
C LYS A 238 -7.74 -22.32 -9.98
N ASP A 239 -7.26 -22.96 -8.93
CA ASP A 239 -5.83 -22.97 -8.55
C ASP A 239 -5.22 -21.54 -8.44
N GLY A 240 -6.00 -20.62 -7.86
CA GLY A 240 -5.62 -19.22 -7.70
C GLY A 240 -5.62 -18.39 -8.98
N LYS A 241 -6.21 -18.89 -10.08
CA LYS A 241 -6.28 -18.23 -11.39
C LYS A 241 -7.70 -17.96 -11.82
N GLY A 242 -7.92 -16.83 -12.49
CA GLY A 242 -9.20 -16.48 -13.09
C GLY A 242 -9.30 -15.00 -13.40
N ILE A 243 -10.39 -14.63 -14.07
CA ILE A 243 -10.81 -13.23 -14.19
C ILE A 243 -11.85 -13.02 -13.11
N ILE A 244 -11.61 -12.10 -12.19
CA ILE A 244 -12.48 -11.89 -11.04
C ILE A 244 -13.13 -10.52 -11.04
N LYS A 245 -14.24 -10.41 -10.30
CA LYS A 245 -14.90 -9.15 -9.95
C LYS A 245 -15.00 -9.05 -8.44
N GLU A 246 -14.41 -8.00 -7.89
CA GLU A 246 -14.50 -7.69 -6.46
C GLU A 246 -15.46 -6.53 -6.26
N TYR A 247 -16.30 -6.64 -5.25
CA TYR A 247 -17.25 -5.61 -4.86
C TYR A 247 -16.85 -4.99 -3.53
N ASN A 248 -17.05 -3.69 -3.41
CA ASN A 248 -16.81 -2.99 -2.15
C ASN A 248 -17.77 -3.51 -1.08
N ILE A 249 -17.22 -3.97 0.05
CA ILE A 249 -17.96 -4.62 1.13
C ILE A 249 -19.03 -3.72 1.76
N ASN A 250 -18.82 -2.39 1.74
CA ASN A 250 -19.73 -1.41 2.35
C ASN A 250 -20.80 -0.91 1.38
N SER A 251 -20.42 -0.67 0.12
CA SER A 251 -21.32 -0.06 -0.88
C SER A 251 -21.94 -1.06 -1.86
N GLY A 252 -21.45 -2.29 -1.92
CA GLY A 252 -21.84 -3.29 -2.91
C GLY A 252 -21.49 -2.92 -4.35
N GLN A 253 -20.75 -1.83 -4.58
CA GLN A 253 -20.35 -1.42 -5.93
C GLN A 253 -19.10 -2.17 -6.38
N LEU A 254 -18.97 -2.38 -7.70
CA LEU A 254 -17.76 -2.96 -8.29
C LEU A 254 -16.54 -2.12 -7.90
N ALA A 255 -15.53 -2.77 -7.33
CA ALA A 255 -14.28 -2.16 -6.88
C ALA A 255 -13.09 -2.55 -7.78
N PHE A 256 -13.11 -3.78 -8.31
CA PHE A 256 -12.08 -4.28 -9.21
C PHE A 256 -12.64 -5.32 -10.16
N GLU A 257 -12.14 -5.34 -11.39
CA GLU A 257 -12.26 -6.47 -12.31
C GLU A 257 -10.94 -6.69 -13.04
N GLY A 258 -10.52 -7.96 -13.18
CA GLY A 258 -9.26 -8.25 -13.85
C GLY A 258 -8.70 -9.63 -13.55
N GLU A 259 -7.49 -9.86 -14.03
CA GLU A 259 -6.81 -11.13 -13.94
C GLU A 259 -6.22 -11.38 -12.56
N TYR A 260 -6.30 -12.64 -12.13
CA TYR A 260 -5.66 -13.16 -10.91
C TYR A 260 -4.71 -14.30 -11.24
N LEU A 261 -3.57 -14.31 -10.55
CA LEU A 261 -2.59 -15.38 -10.55
C LEU A 261 -2.10 -15.62 -9.13
N ASN A 262 -2.08 -16.91 -8.71
CA ASN A 262 -1.69 -17.30 -7.35
C ASN A 262 -2.49 -16.56 -6.27
N GLY A 263 -3.79 -16.30 -6.54
CA GLY A 263 -4.69 -15.60 -5.63
C GLY A 263 -4.42 -14.10 -5.45
N ASN A 264 -3.68 -13.44 -6.37
CA ASN A 264 -3.43 -12.00 -6.36
C ASN A 264 -3.77 -11.39 -7.72
N LYS A 265 -4.08 -10.06 -7.75
CA LYS A 265 -4.19 -9.27 -8.98
C LYS A 265 -2.89 -9.39 -9.78
N ASN A 266 -2.96 -9.82 -11.02
CA ASN A 266 -1.81 -10.05 -11.88
C ASN A 266 -2.24 -10.10 -13.34
N GLY A 267 -1.61 -9.31 -14.21
CA GLY A 267 -2.06 -9.10 -15.59
C GLY A 267 -2.93 -7.85 -15.70
N GLU A 268 -3.86 -7.82 -16.63
CA GLU A 268 -4.71 -6.66 -16.88
C GLU A 268 -5.84 -6.53 -15.84
N GLY A 269 -6.12 -5.29 -15.43
CA GLY A 269 -7.22 -5.03 -14.51
C GLY A 269 -7.70 -3.59 -14.47
N LYS A 270 -8.88 -3.40 -13.89
CA LYS A 270 -9.53 -2.10 -13.72
C LYS A 270 -9.97 -1.92 -12.28
N GLU A 271 -9.68 -0.77 -11.72
CA GLU A 271 -10.14 -0.35 -10.38
C GLU A 271 -11.21 0.71 -10.49
N TYR A 272 -12.19 0.61 -9.60
CA TYR A 272 -13.30 1.55 -9.51
C TYR A 272 -13.43 2.12 -8.10
N ASN A 273 -13.87 3.36 -8.01
CA ASN A 273 -14.23 4.00 -6.75
C ASN A 273 -15.56 4.71 -6.92
N TYR A 274 -16.55 4.35 -6.09
CA TYR A 274 -17.95 4.82 -6.20
C TYR A 274 -18.52 4.68 -7.62
N GLY A 275 -18.21 3.56 -8.32
CA GLY A 275 -18.66 3.28 -9.68
C GLY A 275 -17.88 3.98 -10.79
N TYR A 276 -16.95 4.86 -10.47
CA TYR A 276 -16.09 5.54 -11.44
C TYR A 276 -14.80 4.77 -11.65
N LEU A 277 -14.40 4.55 -12.91
CA LEU A 277 -13.08 4.01 -13.25
C LEU A 277 -12.00 4.98 -12.75
N ILE A 278 -11.08 4.48 -11.91
CA ILE A 278 -9.96 5.26 -11.39
C ILE A 278 -8.60 4.79 -11.94
N TYR A 279 -8.52 3.53 -12.37
CA TYR A 279 -7.30 2.98 -12.98
C TYR A 279 -7.66 1.83 -13.93
N GLU A 280 -6.93 1.73 -15.04
CA GLU A 280 -6.86 0.55 -15.90
C GLU A 280 -5.41 0.30 -16.30
N GLY A 281 -4.97 -0.97 -16.28
CA GLY A 281 -3.61 -1.35 -16.67
C GLY A 281 -3.11 -2.61 -16.00
N GLU A 282 -1.80 -2.79 -16.08
CA GLU A 282 -1.12 -4.00 -15.67
C GLU A 282 -0.88 -4.05 -14.15
N TYR A 283 -0.96 -5.27 -13.60
CA TYR A 283 -0.72 -5.61 -12.21
C TYR A 283 0.33 -6.71 -12.09
N LEU A 284 1.11 -6.65 -11.02
CA LEU A 284 2.03 -7.70 -10.62
C LEU A 284 1.93 -7.91 -9.11
N ASN A 285 1.53 -9.13 -8.68
CA ASN A 285 1.41 -9.49 -7.26
C ASN A 285 0.59 -8.48 -6.43
N GLY A 286 -0.55 -8.04 -6.97
CA GLY A 286 -1.49 -7.14 -6.31
C GLY A 286 -1.18 -5.65 -6.43
N LYS A 287 -0.11 -5.25 -7.14
CA LYS A 287 0.31 -3.87 -7.31
C LYS A 287 0.26 -3.44 -8.77
N ARG A 288 -0.09 -2.18 -9.04
CA ARG A 288 0.03 -1.57 -10.37
C ARG A 288 1.49 -1.64 -10.81
N ASN A 289 1.76 -2.25 -11.96
CA ASN A 289 3.13 -2.49 -12.43
C ASN A 289 3.13 -2.74 -13.93
N GLY A 290 3.85 -1.94 -14.71
CA GLY A 290 3.80 -1.91 -16.14
C GLY A 290 2.95 -0.75 -16.66
N LYS A 291 2.32 -0.87 -17.81
CA LYS A 291 1.53 0.20 -18.41
C LYS A 291 0.19 0.39 -17.71
N GLY A 292 -0.20 1.65 -17.56
CA GLY A 292 -1.50 1.96 -16.99
C GLY A 292 -1.96 3.39 -17.21
N LYS A 293 -3.25 3.60 -16.95
CA LYS A 293 -3.91 4.89 -17.04
C LYS A 293 -4.69 5.16 -15.76
N GLU A 294 -4.57 6.37 -15.25
CA GLU A 294 -5.36 6.85 -14.12
C GLU A 294 -6.40 7.87 -14.55
N TYR A 295 -7.53 7.81 -13.86
CA TYR A 295 -8.66 8.70 -14.12
C TYR A 295 -9.11 9.40 -12.83
N PHE A 296 -9.59 10.62 -12.98
CA PHE A 296 -10.25 11.38 -11.93
C PHE A 296 -11.54 11.99 -12.50
N ASN A 297 -12.68 11.67 -11.88
CA ASN A 297 -14.00 12.07 -12.37
C ASN A 297 -14.21 11.80 -13.88
N GLY A 298 -13.80 10.58 -14.33
CA GLY A 298 -13.93 10.14 -15.72
C GLY A 298 -12.96 10.82 -16.70
N GLN A 299 -12.04 11.67 -16.24
CA GLN A 299 -11.03 12.29 -17.08
C GLN A 299 -9.67 11.61 -16.89
N LEU A 300 -8.98 11.30 -17.98
CA LEU A 300 -7.61 10.82 -17.95
C LEU A 300 -6.70 11.86 -17.31
N ILE A 301 -6.01 11.48 -16.23
CA ILE A 301 -5.05 12.34 -15.54
C ILE A 301 -3.60 11.87 -15.70
N PHE A 302 -3.39 10.58 -15.97
CA PHE A 302 -2.06 10.04 -16.23
C PHE A 302 -2.14 8.82 -17.15
N GLU A 303 -1.17 8.69 -18.06
CA GLU A 303 -0.87 7.47 -18.80
C GLU A 303 0.63 7.25 -18.81
N GLY A 304 1.07 6.02 -18.50
CA GLY A 304 2.50 5.73 -18.45
C GLY A 304 2.84 4.41 -17.79
N GLU A 305 4.08 4.32 -17.31
CA GLU A 305 4.64 3.15 -16.66
C GLU A 305 4.54 3.26 -15.14
N TYR A 306 4.21 2.14 -14.50
CA TYR A 306 4.11 1.97 -13.05
C TYR A 306 5.12 0.96 -12.54
N LEU A 307 5.59 1.17 -11.31
CA LEU A 307 6.37 0.22 -10.55
C LEU A 307 5.93 0.27 -9.09
N TYR A 308 5.33 -0.84 -8.60
CA TYR A 308 4.84 -0.97 -7.21
C TYR A 308 3.90 0.16 -6.79
N ASP A 309 2.89 0.46 -7.61
CA ASP A 309 1.91 1.55 -7.45
C ASP A 309 2.45 2.98 -7.67
N PHE A 310 3.75 3.14 -7.96
CA PHE A 310 4.33 4.44 -8.27
C PHE A 310 4.42 4.68 -9.77
N ARG A 311 4.09 5.87 -10.20
CA ARG A 311 4.38 6.36 -11.57
C ARG A 311 5.89 6.44 -11.76
N ILE A 312 6.40 5.91 -12.87
CA ILE A 312 7.82 5.93 -13.21
C ILE A 312 8.10 6.90 -14.35
N SER A 313 7.33 6.80 -15.43
CA SER A 313 7.44 7.67 -16.59
C SER A 313 6.11 7.74 -17.31
N GLY A 314 5.83 8.87 -17.94
CA GLY A 314 4.58 9.02 -18.69
C GLY A 314 4.14 10.47 -18.86
N LYS A 315 2.86 10.61 -19.17
CA LYS A 315 2.20 11.88 -19.44
C LYS A 315 1.16 12.16 -18.36
N PHE A 316 1.26 13.32 -17.77
CA PHE A 316 0.30 13.83 -16.80
C PHE A 316 -0.57 14.90 -17.45
N TYR A 317 -1.87 14.79 -17.27
CA TYR A 317 -2.86 15.66 -17.87
C TYR A 317 -3.61 16.45 -16.80
N LEU A 318 -3.86 17.72 -17.11
CA LEU A 318 -4.71 18.60 -16.33
C LEU A 318 -5.82 19.13 -17.25
N ASN A 319 -7.08 18.89 -16.90
CA ASN A 319 -8.23 19.27 -17.71
C ASN A 319 -8.08 18.84 -19.19
N LYS A 320 -7.76 17.55 -19.44
CA LYS A 320 -7.53 16.93 -20.78
C LYS A 320 -6.36 17.50 -21.57
N LYS A 321 -5.55 18.41 -20.98
CA LYS A 321 -4.37 18.99 -21.62
C LYS A 321 -3.12 18.39 -21.03
N LEU A 322 -2.12 18.10 -21.87
CA LEU A 322 -0.81 17.64 -21.42
C LEU A 322 -0.18 18.75 -20.57
N GLU A 323 0.08 18.44 -19.31
CA GLU A 323 0.71 19.38 -18.37
C GLU A 323 2.19 19.02 -18.14
N TYR A 324 2.50 17.71 -18.13
CA TYR A 324 3.87 17.25 -17.95
C TYR A 324 4.10 15.93 -18.68
N GLU A 325 5.31 15.74 -19.22
CA GLU A 325 5.79 14.50 -19.80
C GLU A 325 7.22 14.23 -19.35
N GLY A 326 7.44 13.05 -18.77
CA GLY A 326 8.76 12.66 -18.27
C GLY A 326 8.73 11.62 -17.18
N ASP A 327 9.84 11.57 -16.42
CA ASP A 327 10.01 10.62 -15.32
C ASP A 327 9.40 11.16 -14.01
N PHE A 328 9.06 10.21 -13.14
CA PHE A 328 8.56 10.47 -11.81
C PHE A 328 9.41 9.73 -10.76
N LEU A 329 9.56 10.31 -9.59
CA LEU A 329 10.14 9.67 -8.40
C LEU A 329 9.18 9.86 -7.22
N PHE A 330 8.66 8.77 -6.67
CA PHE A 330 7.59 8.77 -5.66
C PHE A 330 6.41 9.65 -6.07
N ASN A 331 5.94 9.47 -7.32
CA ASN A 331 4.87 10.25 -7.97
C ASN A 331 5.16 11.75 -8.14
N ARG A 332 6.38 12.21 -7.85
CA ARG A 332 6.82 13.61 -8.08
C ARG A 332 7.47 13.70 -9.46
N LYS A 333 7.21 14.79 -10.17
CA LYS A 333 7.89 15.12 -11.43
C LYS A 333 9.40 15.16 -11.21
N TRP A 334 10.17 14.45 -12.06
CA TRP A 334 11.61 14.25 -11.81
C TRP A 334 12.48 14.73 -12.97
N ASN A 335 12.46 14.06 -14.12
CA ASN A 335 13.12 14.49 -15.35
C ASN A 335 12.08 14.66 -16.44
N GLY A 336 11.88 15.85 -16.96
CA GLY A 336 10.87 16.03 -17.99
C GLY A 336 10.52 17.48 -18.26
N LYS A 337 9.47 17.66 -19.03
CA LYS A 337 9.03 18.95 -19.55
C LYS A 337 7.60 19.25 -19.11
N GLY A 338 7.39 20.48 -18.68
CA GLY A 338 6.06 21.01 -18.41
C GLY A 338 5.55 21.88 -19.56
N TYR A 339 4.26 21.83 -19.80
CA TYR A 339 3.61 22.46 -20.95
C TYR A 339 2.49 23.40 -20.51
N ASP A 340 2.29 24.46 -21.30
CA ASP A 340 1.11 25.30 -21.19
C ASP A 340 -0.07 24.71 -21.99
N LYS A 341 -1.23 25.38 -21.91
CA LYS A 341 -2.46 24.98 -22.63
C LYS A 341 -2.31 24.97 -24.16
N LYS A 342 -1.29 25.61 -24.74
CA LYS A 342 -0.95 25.60 -26.16
C LYS A 342 0.12 24.60 -26.52
N ARG A 343 0.50 23.68 -25.60
CA ARG A 343 1.58 22.68 -25.71
C ARG A 343 2.97 23.31 -25.88
N LYS A 344 3.16 24.56 -25.47
CA LYS A 344 4.49 25.16 -25.42
C LYS A 344 5.20 24.71 -24.14
N ILE A 345 6.47 24.32 -24.24
CA ILE A 345 7.31 24.01 -23.09
C ILE A 345 7.49 25.28 -22.26
N ILE A 346 7.10 25.25 -21.00
CA ILE A 346 7.20 26.36 -20.07
C ILE A 346 8.20 26.12 -18.94
N TYR A 347 8.61 24.87 -18.72
CA TYR A 347 9.70 24.50 -17.82
C TYR A 347 10.28 23.13 -18.16
N GLU A 348 11.49 22.89 -17.67
CA GLU A 348 12.15 21.59 -17.67
C GLU A 348 12.65 21.28 -16.26
N LEU A 349 12.55 20.00 -15.85
CA LEU A 349 13.11 19.47 -14.62
C LEU A 349 14.24 18.49 -14.95
N LYS A 350 15.34 18.60 -14.17
CA LYS A 350 16.45 17.63 -14.15
C LYS A 350 16.67 17.17 -12.72
N LYS A 351 16.49 15.89 -12.43
CA LYS A 351 16.55 15.31 -11.08
C LYS A 351 15.65 16.07 -10.07
N GLY A 352 14.47 16.48 -10.53
CA GLY A 352 13.51 17.22 -9.74
C GLY A 352 13.86 18.69 -9.51
N ASN A 353 14.89 19.24 -10.20
CA ASN A 353 15.34 20.60 -10.01
C ASN A 353 15.02 21.45 -11.24
N GLY A 354 14.55 22.68 -11.02
CA GLY A 354 14.21 23.64 -12.07
C GLY A 354 13.26 24.72 -11.56
N LYS A 355 12.90 25.65 -12.46
CA LYS A 355 11.83 26.61 -12.20
C LYS A 355 10.56 26.11 -12.83
N VAL A 356 9.47 26.02 -12.05
CA VAL A 356 8.20 25.42 -12.48
C VAL A 356 7.05 26.41 -12.42
N LYS A 357 5.98 26.09 -13.15
CA LYS A 357 4.67 26.70 -13.03
C LYS A 357 3.63 25.61 -12.81
N GLU A 358 2.82 25.77 -11.76
CA GLU A 358 1.73 24.84 -11.43
C GLU A 358 0.39 25.52 -11.68
N TYR A 359 -0.53 24.79 -12.29
CA TYR A 359 -1.87 25.28 -12.62
C TYR A 359 -2.94 24.42 -11.95
N ASN A 360 -4.10 24.98 -11.68
CA ASN A 360 -5.29 24.24 -11.26
C ASN A 360 -6.09 23.73 -12.47
N TRP A 361 -7.18 23.02 -12.18
CA TRP A 361 -8.09 22.47 -13.21
C TRP A 361 -8.76 23.52 -14.09
N ASN A 362 -8.81 24.78 -13.66
CA ASN A 362 -9.38 25.91 -14.38
C ASN A 362 -8.32 26.72 -15.15
N ASP A 363 -7.11 26.16 -15.33
CA ASP A 363 -5.96 26.82 -15.96
C ASP A 363 -5.48 28.09 -15.20
N THR A 364 -5.82 28.24 -13.91
CA THR A 364 -5.33 29.34 -13.07
C THR A 364 -3.94 28.98 -12.53
N LEU A 365 -2.98 29.88 -12.64
CA LEU A 365 -1.66 29.69 -12.04
C LEU A 365 -1.79 29.66 -10.51
N LEU A 366 -1.31 28.59 -9.88
CA LEU A 366 -1.29 28.41 -8.42
C LEU A 366 0.09 28.66 -7.82
N PHE A 367 1.15 28.35 -8.58
CA PHE A 367 2.52 28.53 -8.12
C PHE A 367 3.47 28.75 -9.29
N GLU A 368 4.46 29.63 -9.09
CA GLU A 368 5.65 29.71 -9.92
C GLU A 368 6.88 29.88 -9.03
N GLY A 369 7.93 29.11 -9.28
CA GLY A 369 9.12 29.18 -8.43
C GLY A 369 10.09 28.04 -8.63
N GLU A 370 11.02 27.94 -7.71
CA GLU A 370 12.11 26.99 -7.74
C GLU A 370 11.71 25.64 -7.10
N TYR A 371 12.17 24.57 -7.74
CA TYR A 371 12.04 23.19 -7.24
C TYR A 371 13.43 22.62 -6.95
N LEU A 372 13.50 21.85 -5.86
CA LEU A 372 14.62 20.99 -5.51
C LEU A 372 14.09 19.61 -5.11
N ASN A 373 14.62 18.56 -5.74
CA ASN A 373 14.17 17.17 -5.50
C ASN A 373 12.65 16.96 -5.68
N GLY A 374 12.05 17.64 -6.65
CA GLY A 374 10.63 17.55 -6.98
C GLY A 374 9.67 18.25 -6.01
N LYS A 375 10.18 19.17 -5.18
CA LYS A 375 9.40 19.97 -4.23
C LYS A 375 9.69 21.45 -4.40
N ARG A 376 8.73 22.31 -4.03
CA ARG A 376 8.93 23.76 -3.93
C ARG A 376 10.09 24.02 -2.96
N ASN A 377 11.14 24.71 -3.41
CA ASN A 377 12.33 25.01 -2.62
C ASN A 377 13.08 26.18 -3.24
N GLY A 378 13.46 27.17 -2.44
CA GLY A 378 13.98 28.44 -2.91
C GLY A 378 12.87 29.46 -3.14
N LYS A 379 13.05 30.44 -4.02
CA LYS A 379 12.09 31.53 -4.23
C LYS A 379 10.86 31.07 -5.00
N GLY A 380 9.69 31.52 -4.55
CA GLY A 380 8.43 31.22 -5.22
C GLY A 380 7.29 32.15 -4.90
N LYS A 381 6.30 32.15 -5.79
CA LYS A 381 5.04 32.89 -5.67
C LYS A 381 3.89 31.91 -5.68
N GLU A 382 2.95 32.09 -4.75
CA GLU A 382 1.74 31.29 -4.66
C GLU A 382 0.52 32.16 -4.88
N TYR A 383 -0.44 31.62 -5.59
CA TYR A 383 -1.66 32.32 -5.97
C TYR A 383 -2.88 31.52 -5.46
N ASP A 384 -3.96 32.21 -5.15
CA ASP A 384 -5.25 31.59 -4.82
C ASP A 384 -5.96 31.04 -6.08
N TYR A 385 -7.11 30.41 -5.88
CA TYR A 385 -7.91 29.86 -6.99
C TYR A 385 -8.47 30.93 -7.95
N ALA A 386 -8.46 32.20 -7.56
CA ALA A 386 -8.85 33.33 -8.40
C ALA A 386 -7.63 33.94 -9.13
N GLY A 387 -6.42 33.43 -8.89
CA GLY A 387 -5.18 33.91 -9.51
C GLY A 387 -4.57 35.13 -8.80
N LYS A 388 -5.05 35.50 -7.60
CA LYS A 388 -4.48 36.58 -6.80
C LYS A 388 -3.26 36.08 -6.04
N LEU A 389 -2.17 36.86 -6.03
CA LEU A 389 -0.96 36.57 -5.27
C LEU A 389 -1.27 36.54 -3.77
N VAL A 390 -1.01 35.39 -3.11
CA VAL A 390 -1.23 35.19 -1.68
C VAL A 390 0.06 35.02 -0.88
N PHE A 391 1.15 34.68 -1.56
CA PHE A 391 2.47 34.57 -0.92
C PHE A 391 3.60 34.77 -1.95
N GLU A 392 4.62 35.52 -1.56
CA GLU A 392 5.89 35.64 -2.29
C GLU A 392 7.02 35.55 -1.26
N GLY A 393 7.89 34.54 -1.39
CA GLY A 393 8.94 34.29 -0.41
C GLY A 393 9.73 33.03 -0.70
N GLU A 394 10.37 32.51 0.33
CA GLU A 394 11.18 31.30 0.24
C GLU A 394 10.42 30.06 0.68
N TYR A 395 10.74 28.94 0.05
CA TYR A 395 10.24 27.61 0.36
C TYR A 395 11.40 26.70 0.75
N LYS A 396 11.16 25.80 1.70
CA LYS A 396 12.07 24.72 2.07
C LYS A 396 11.31 23.41 2.16
N ASN A 397 11.69 22.43 1.32
CA ASN A 397 11.05 21.11 1.28
C ASN A 397 9.52 21.17 1.13
N GLY A 398 9.00 22.08 0.33
CA GLY A 398 7.57 22.24 0.05
C GLY A 398 6.81 23.16 1.01
N LYS A 399 7.44 23.64 2.09
CA LYS A 399 6.81 24.53 3.08
C LYS A 399 7.33 25.95 2.92
N LYS A 400 6.46 26.94 3.19
CA LYS A 400 6.85 28.35 3.29
C LYS A 400 7.83 28.50 4.47
N THR A 401 8.91 29.24 4.26
CA THR A 401 9.77 29.70 5.36
C THR A 401 9.27 31.06 5.80
N GLU A 402 9.21 31.28 7.11
CA GLU A 402 8.90 32.59 7.71
C GLU A 402 9.94 33.63 7.36
#